data_83c63ba1d2988cb26431ae23c15eabae
#
_entry.id   83c63ba1d2988cb26431ae23c15eabae
#
_cell.length_a   1.000
_cell.length_b   1.000
_cell.length_c   1.000
_cell.angle_alpha   90.00
_cell.angle_beta   90.00
_cell.angle_gamma   90.00
#
_symmetry.space_group_name_H-M   'P 1'
#
loop_
_entity.id
_entity.type
_entity.pdbx_description
1 polymer ?
#
loop_
_entity_poly.entity_id
_entity_poly.type
_entity_poly.pdbx_seq_one_letter_code
_entity_poly.pdbx_strand_id
1 'polypeptide(L)'
;MSEQIRPEIVKMSIHAEVNPENDSGGTAHAAAFMNSYLDLLTLVERLHRLLLDVIKDEFDRVGMLEINAVQALLLFNVGDNEVTAGELKTRGYYQGSNVSYNLKKLVDTGFMHHQRSEIDRRSVRDSLTQKGSEVRKIVGELFATHAAGLMSRGVLDHQGIEDITTALRRVERYWTE
;
A
#
# COMPACT_ATOMS: atom_id res chain seq x y z
N MET A 1 9.54 29.20 -14.71
CA MET A 1 10.41 29.35 -13.54
C MET A 1 10.08 28.21 -12.60
N SER A 2 10.88 27.16 -12.64
CA SER A 2 10.66 25.94 -11.85
C SER A 2 11.56 26.01 -10.62
N GLU A 3 10.95 26.15 -9.48
CA GLU A 3 11.66 26.17 -8.20
C GLU A 3 11.79 24.73 -7.69
N GLN A 4 13.02 24.24 -7.77
CA GLN A 4 13.39 22.92 -7.24
C GLN A 4 13.48 23.01 -5.72
N ILE A 5 12.56 22.38 -5.00
CA ILE A 5 12.65 22.16 -3.56
C ILE A 5 13.66 21.05 -3.32
N ARG A 6 14.87 21.41 -2.86
CA ARG A 6 15.85 20.47 -2.32
C ARG A 6 15.45 20.13 -0.88
N PRO A 7 15.45 18.86 -0.45
CA PRO A 7 15.33 18.55 0.96
C PRO A 7 16.65 18.92 1.67
N GLU A 8 16.60 19.94 2.51
CA GLU A 8 17.68 20.22 3.46
C GLU A 8 17.71 19.12 4.52
N ILE A 9 18.81 18.38 4.53
CA ILE A 9 19.15 17.47 5.61
C ILE A 9 19.45 18.33 6.83
N VAL A 10 18.53 18.36 7.79
CA VAL A 10 18.71 19.01 9.08
C VAL A 10 19.86 18.29 9.80
N LYS A 11 21.03 18.90 9.81
CA LYS A 11 22.14 18.52 10.70
C LYS A 11 21.76 18.90 12.13
N MET A 12 21.21 17.95 12.87
CA MET A 12 21.08 18.07 14.31
C MET A 12 22.47 17.91 14.93
N SER A 13 23.11 19.04 15.28
CA SER A 13 24.28 19.05 16.16
C SER A 13 23.84 18.74 17.58
N ILE A 14 23.98 17.51 18.00
CA ILE A 14 23.88 17.14 19.42
C ILE A 14 25.27 17.28 20.02
N HIS A 15 25.56 18.45 20.63
CA HIS A 15 26.66 18.59 21.56
C HIS A 15 26.16 18.12 22.94
N ALA A 16 26.25 16.81 23.19
CA ALA A 16 26.29 16.27 24.52
C ALA A 16 27.75 15.85 24.79
N GLU A 17 28.35 16.37 25.88
CA GLU A 17 29.65 15.89 26.35
C GLU A 17 29.49 14.40 26.73
N VAL A 18 29.99 13.52 25.88
CA VAL A 18 29.95 12.07 26.07
C VAL A 18 31.28 11.61 26.66
N ASN A 19 31.23 10.96 27.81
CA ASN A 19 32.35 10.31 28.45
C ASN A 19 32.77 9.11 27.57
N PRO A 20 34.03 9.03 27.07
CA PRO A 20 34.38 8.14 25.94
C PRO A 20 34.54 6.64 26.30
N GLU A 21 34.33 6.24 27.55
CA GLU A 21 34.62 4.84 27.96
C GLU A 21 33.38 3.91 28.00
N ASN A 22 32.16 4.37 27.71
CA ASN A 22 30.95 3.54 27.86
C ASN A 22 30.03 3.49 26.60
N ASP A 23 30.46 3.96 25.44
CA ASP A 23 29.58 4.18 24.29
C ASP A 23 29.78 3.22 23.10
N SER A 24 30.74 2.28 23.16
CA SER A 24 30.96 1.34 22.03
C SER A 24 29.82 0.34 21.83
N GLY A 25 29.07 0.01 22.88
CA GLY A 25 27.91 -0.89 22.80
C GLY A 25 26.67 -0.22 22.22
N GLY A 26 26.43 1.03 22.57
CA GLY A 26 25.26 1.80 22.11
C GLY A 26 25.33 2.14 20.62
N THR A 27 26.50 2.57 20.16
CA THR A 27 26.72 2.90 18.74
C THR A 27 26.66 1.68 17.83
N ALA A 28 27.21 0.54 18.26
CA ALA A 28 27.13 -0.73 17.51
C ALA A 28 25.67 -1.23 17.42
N HIS A 29 24.92 -1.15 18.52
CA HIS A 29 23.50 -1.52 18.53
C HIS A 29 22.66 -0.62 17.63
N ALA A 30 22.86 0.69 17.67
CA ALA A 30 22.18 1.65 16.81
C ALA A 30 22.50 1.41 15.32
N ALA A 31 23.74 1.11 14.97
CA ALA A 31 24.13 0.78 13.61
C ALA A 31 23.50 -0.53 13.12
N ALA A 32 23.47 -1.57 13.97
CA ALA A 32 22.81 -2.84 13.66
C ALA A 32 21.29 -2.65 13.45
N PHE A 33 20.64 -1.87 14.30
CA PHE A 33 19.22 -1.54 14.14
C PHE A 33 18.97 -0.77 12.83
N MET A 34 19.81 0.22 12.47
CA MET A 34 19.68 0.97 11.23
C MET A 34 19.77 0.06 10.01
N ASN A 35 20.73 -0.87 9.99
CA ASN A 35 20.87 -1.83 8.89
C ASN A 35 19.60 -2.69 8.74
N SER A 36 19.10 -3.26 9.83
CA SER A 36 17.86 -4.06 9.83
C SER A 36 16.64 -3.23 9.39
N TYR A 37 16.59 -1.97 9.77
CA TYR A 37 15.52 -1.06 9.35
C TYR A 37 15.57 -0.78 7.84
N LEU A 38 16.75 -0.52 7.28
CA LEU A 38 16.92 -0.32 5.83
C LEU A 38 16.58 -1.59 5.03
N ASP A 39 16.95 -2.76 5.53
CA ASP A 39 16.56 -4.04 4.93
C ASP A 39 15.05 -4.22 4.94
N LEU A 40 14.37 -3.87 6.04
CA LEU A 40 12.90 -3.90 6.13
C LEU A 40 12.27 -2.98 5.06
N LEU A 41 12.74 -1.74 4.93
CA LEU A 41 12.20 -0.80 3.93
C LEU A 41 12.39 -1.31 2.50
N THR A 42 13.58 -1.83 2.21
CA THR A 42 13.89 -2.43 0.90
C THR A 42 12.97 -3.62 0.60
N LEU A 43 12.72 -4.46 1.60
CA LEU A 43 11.83 -5.62 1.45
C LEU A 43 10.38 -5.20 1.22
N VAL A 44 9.86 -4.22 1.96
CA VAL A 44 8.51 -3.69 1.77
C VAL A 44 8.31 -3.14 0.37
N GLU A 45 9.26 -2.33 -0.13
CA GLU A 45 9.22 -1.79 -1.48
C GLU A 45 9.26 -2.90 -2.55
N ARG A 46 10.13 -3.89 -2.36
CA ARG A 46 10.24 -5.04 -3.26
C ARG A 46 8.97 -5.89 -3.28
N LEU A 47 8.39 -6.17 -2.12
CA LEU A 47 7.15 -6.94 -2.00
C LEU A 47 5.98 -6.22 -2.67
N HIS A 48 5.91 -4.88 -2.55
CA HIS A 48 4.88 -4.12 -3.25
C HIS A 48 4.99 -4.26 -4.77
N ARG A 49 6.21 -4.17 -5.34
CA ARG A 49 6.41 -4.39 -6.79
C ARG A 49 6.02 -5.80 -7.22
N LEU A 50 6.49 -6.82 -6.49
CA LEU A 50 6.15 -8.22 -6.77
C LEU A 50 4.65 -8.49 -6.68
N LEU A 51 3.94 -7.85 -5.76
CA LEU A 51 2.49 -7.94 -5.67
C LEU A 51 1.81 -7.44 -6.96
N LEU A 52 2.26 -6.29 -7.48
CA LEU A 52 1.73 -5.75 -8.73
C LEU A 52 2.06 -6.64 -9.94
N ASP A 53 3.25 -7.23 -9.99
CA ASP A 53 3.65 -8.18 -11.04
C ASP A 53 2.76 -9.42 -11.01
N VAL A 54 2.53 -10.00 -9.84
CA VAL A 54 1.66 -11.18 -9.65
C VAL A 54 0.22 -10.88 -10.09
N ILE A 55 -0.32 -9.71 -9.75
CA ILE A 55 -1.66 -9.29 -10.20
C ILE A 55 -1.67 -9.14 -11.73
N LYS A 56 -0.66 -8.50 -12.31
CA LYS A 56 -0.54 -8.33 -13.76
C LYS A 56 -0.52 -9.69 -14.48
N ASP A 57 0.31 -10.62 -14.02
CA ASP A 57 0.42 -11.95 -14.63
C ASP A 57 -0.91 -12.70 -14.60
N GLU A 58 -1.69 -12.58 -13.51
CA GLU A 58 -3.02 -13.17 -13.42
C GLU A 58 -4.00 -12.56 -14.43
N PHE A 59 -3.97 -11.22 -14.61
CA PHE A 59 -4.83 -10.55 -15.60
C PHE A 59 -4.42 -10.88 -17.03
N ASP A 60 -3.13 -11.01 -17.31
CA ASP A 60 -2.63 -11.51 -18.60
C ASP A 60 -3.11 -12.96 -18.85
N ARG A 61 -3.09 -13.83 -17.83
CA ARG A 61 -3.54 -15.23 -17.90
C ARG A 61 -5.03 -15.35 -18.21
N VAL A 62 -5.87 -14.50 -17.62
CA VAL A 62 -7.32 -14.52 -17.86
C VAL A 62 -7.74 -13.69 -19.08
N GLY A 63 -6.79 -13.04 -19.77
CA GLY A 63 -7.03 -12.25 -20.98
C GLY A 63 -7.71 -10.91 -20.76
N MET A 64 -7.68 -10.37 -19.54
CA MET A 64 -8.29 -9.07 -19.19
C MET A 64 -7.24 -7.95 -19.26
N LEU A 65 -6.96 -7.47 -20.48
CA LEU A 65 -5.84 -6.55 -20.76
C LEU A 65 -6.20 -5.06 -20.64
N GLU A 66 -7.45 -4.73 -20.38
CA GLU A 66 -7.93 -3.34 -20.33
C GLU A 66 -7.77 -2.67 -18.96
N ILE A 67 -7.27 -3.41 -17.96
CA ILE A 67 -7.02 -2.93 -16.60
C ILE A 67 -5.59 -3.25 -16.18
N ASN A 68 -4.93 -2.32 -15.52
CA ASN A 68 -3.61 -2.57 -14.96
C ASN A 68 -3.67 -3.03 -13.50
N ALA A 69 -2.56 -3.57 -12.98
CA ALA A 69 -2.47 -4.14 -11.63
C ALA A 69 -2.82 -3.13 -10.53
N VAL A 70 -2.44 -1.86 -10.68
CA VAL A 70 -2.76 -0.79 -9.71
C VAL A 70 -4.27 -0.53 -9.67
N GLN A 71 -4.91 -0.49 -10.83
CA GLN A 71 -6.36 -0.31 -10.95
C GLN A 71 -7.13 -1.52 -10.40
N ALA A 72 -6.65 -2.73 -10.69
CA ALA A 72 -7.25 -3.97 -10.16
C ALA A 72 -7.17 -4.02 -8.63
N LEU A 73 -6.01 -3.67 -8.05
CA LEU A 73 -5.82 -3.58 -6.61
C LEU A 73 -6.70 -2.49 -5.99
N LEU A 74 -6.89 -1.36 -6.67
CA LEU A 74 -7.78 -0.29 -6.23
C LEU A 74 -9.24 -0.79 -6.15
N LEU A 75 -9.74 -1.49 -7.19
CA LEU A 75 -11.09 -2.07 -7.17
C LEU A 75 -11.25 -3.11 -6.05
N PHE A 76 -10.23 -3.92 -5.78
CA PHE A 76 -10.23 -4.85 -4.66
C PHE A 76 -10.38 -4.14 -3.32
N ASN A 77 -9.65 -3.02 -3.13
CA ASN A 77 -9.67 -2.23 -1.89
C ASN A 77 -10.94 -1.39 -1.69
N VAL A 78 -11.64 -1.01 -2.77
CA VAL A 78 -12.95 -0.35 -2.68
C VAL A 78 -13.96 -1.25 -1.99
N GLY A 79 -13.95 -2.54 -2.28
CA GLY A 79 -14.88 -3.50 -1.69
C GLY A 79 -16.29 -3.37 -2.24
N ASP A 80 -17.29 -3.80 -1.45
CA ASP A 80 -18.70 -3.78 -1.84
C ASP A 80 -19.41 -2.48 -1.45
N ASN A 81 -18.70 -1.56 -0.83
CA ASN A 81 -19.27 -0.31 -0.32
C ASN A 81 -19.05 0.84 -1.30
N GLU A 82 -19.94 1.83 -1.23
CA GLU A 82 -19.68 3.12 -1.83
C GLU A 82 -18.57 3.84 -1.08
N VAL A 83 -17.62 4.40 -1.81
CA VAL A 83 -16.47 5.12 -1.25
C VAL A 83 -16.31 6.49 -1.90
N THR A 84 -15.76 7.43 -1.16
CA THR A 84 -15.30 8.71 -1.71
C THR A 84 -13.80 8.64 -2.03
N ALA A 85 -13.33 9.49 -2.94
CA ALA A 85 -11.90 9.63 -3.20
C ALA A 85 -11.12 10.03 -1.92
N GLY A 86 -11.74 10.79 -1.02
CA GLY A 86 -11.18 11.16 0.28
C GLY A 86 -11.00 9.97 1.21
N GLU A 87 -11.99 9.08 1.31
CA GLU A 87 -11.90 7.85 2.10
C GLU A 87 -10.81 6.92 1.61
N LEU A 88 -10.65 6.77 0.29
CA LEU A 88 -9.56 5.95 -0.28
C LEU A 88 -8.18 6.53 0.03
N LYS A 89 -8.05 7.87 0.01
CA LYS A 89 -6.82 8.55 0.45
C LYS A 89 -6.51 8.30 1.92
N THR A 90 -7.52 8.45 2.79
CA THR A 90 -7.38 8.29 4.24
C THR A 90 -7.05 6.85 4.62
N ARG A 91 -7.51 5.87 3.85
CA ARG A 91 -7.14 4.46 4.02
C ARG A 91 -5.69 4.15 3.61
N GLY A 92 -4.92 5.15 3.17
CA GLY A 92 -3.48 5.02 2.88
C GLY A 92 -3.13 4.26 1.60
N TYR A 93 -4.12 3.92 0.78
CA TYR A 93 -3.86 3.07 -0.39
C TYR A 93 -3.13 3.77 -1.54
N TYR A 94 -3.20 5.12 -1.62
CA TYR A 94 -2.56 5.85 -2.73
C TYR A 94 -2.37 7.34 -2.42
N GLN A 95 -1.34 7.96 -3.02
CA GLN A 95 -1.19 9.42 -3.00
C GLN A 95 -2.29 10.08 -3.85
N GLY A 96 -2.80 11.22 -3.36
CA GLY A 96 -4.03 11.85 -3.83
C GLY A 96 -4.22 12.08 -5.31
N SER A 97 -3.19 12.44 -6.06
CA SER A 97 -3.26 12.64 -7.51
C SER A 97 -3.46 11.31 -8.26
N ASN A 98 -2.80 10.25 -7.80
CA ASN A 98 -2.91 8.93 -8.41
C ASN A 98 -4.27 8.28 -8.17
N VAL A 99 -4.89 8.48 -6.99
CA VAL A 99 -6.25 7.99 -6.72
C VAL A 99 -7.24 8.63 -7.67
N SER A 100 -7.27 9.95 -7.74
CA SER A 100 -8.24 10.68 -8.58
C SER A 100 -8.10 10.33 -10.06
N TYR A 101 -6.87 10.18 -10.55
CA TYR A 101 -6.61 9.77 -11.94
C TYR A 101 -7.12 8.35 -12.21
N ASN A 102 -6.79 7.39 -11.33
CA ASN A 102 -7.20 6.00 -11.53
C ASN A 102 -8.72 5.82 -11.35
N LEU A 103 -9.37 6.50 -10.40
CA LEU A 103 -10.82 6.48 -10.25
C LEU A 103 -11.50 7.00 -11.51
N LYS A 104 -11.08 8.16 -12.02
CA LYS A 104 -11.62 8.69 -13.27
C LYS A 104 -11.47 7.68 -14.42
N LYS A 105 -10.28 7.08 -14.56
CA LYS A 105 -10.03 6.08 -15.61
C LYS A 105 -10.94 4.86 -15.47
N LEU A 106 -11.17 4.38 -14.25
CA LEU A 106 -12.04 3.23 -13.96
C LEU A 106 -13.52 3.54 -14.24
N VAL A 107 -13.96 4.77 -13.99
CA VAL A 107 -15.30 5.24 -14.38
C VAL A 107 -15.41 5.32 -15.91
N ASP A 108 -14.45 5.97 -16.58
CA ASP A 108 -14.43 6.13 -18.05
C ASP A 108 -14.42 4.78 -18.78
N THR A 109 -13.83 3.74 -18.18
CA THR A 109 -13.74 2.38 -18.74
C THR A 109 -14.82 1.41 -18.23
N GLY A 110 -15.77 1.93 -17.44
CA GLY A 110 -16.98 1.20 -17.01
C GLY A 110 -16.76 0.18 -15.87
N PHE A 111 -15.66 0.26 -15.14
CA PHE A 111 -15.42 -0.56 -13.95
C PHE A 111 -16.05 0.01 -12.68
N MET A 112 -16.31 1.31 -12.66
CA MET A 112 -16.92 2.00 -11.51
C MET A 112 -18.06 2.92 -11.95
N HIS A 113 -19.02 3.07 -11.05
CA HIS A 113 -20.05 4.11 -11.12
C HIS A 113 -19.56 5.33 -10.35
N HIS A 114 -19.87 6.51 -10.87
CA HIS A 114 -19.59 7.79 -10.25
C HIS A 114 -20.93 8.51 -10.02
N GLN A 115 -21.42 8.50 -8.81
CA GLN A 115 -22.75 9.04 -8.50
C GLN A 115 -22.66 10.12 -7.41
N ARG A 116 -23.45 11.17 -7.59
CA ARG A 116 -23.66 12.14 -6.51
C ARG A 116 -24.51 11.49 -5.43
N SER A 117 -24.09 11.63 -4.17
CA SER A 117 -24.88 11.15 -3.04
C SER A 117 -26.26 11.84 -3.02
N GLU A 118 -27.32 11.06 -2.86
CA GLU A 118 -28.68 11.59 -2.68
C GLU A 118 -28.84 12.29 -1.33
N ILE A 119 -28.05 11.87 -0.32
CA ILE A 119 -28.09 12.39 1.05
C ILE A 119 -27.28 13.68 1.17
N ASP A 120 -26.10 13.74 0.53
CA ASP A 120 -25.25 14.93 0.50
C ASP A 120 -24.82 15.21 -0.95
N ARG A 121 -25.53 16.14 -1.59
CA ARG A 121 -25.29 16.52 -2.99
C ARG A 121 -23.88 17.10 -3.26
N ARG A 122 -23.09 17.36 -2.20
CA ARG A 122 -21.70 17.84 -2.29
C ARG A 122 -20.70 16.69 -2.30
N SER A 123 -21.12 15.48 -1.88
CA SER A 123 -20.26 14.31 -1.88
C SER A 123 -20.52 13.45 -3.12
N VAL A 124 -19.44 13.02 -3.75
CA VAL A 124 -19.46 12.07 -4.85
C VAL A 124 -19.02 10.72 -4.30
N ARG A 125 -19.77 9.68 -4.62
CA ARG A 125 -19.48 8.31 -4.21
C ARG A 125 -19.22 7.45 -5.43
N ASP A 126 -18.21 6.64 -5.32
CA ASP A 126 -17.79 5.69 -6.33
C ASP A 126 -18.13 4.26 -5.84
N SER A 127 -18.72 3.45 -6.70
CA SER A 127 -19.06 2.05 -6.42
C SER A 127 -18.69 1.15 -7.60
N LEU A 128 -18.53 -0.15 -7.35
CA LEU A 128 -18.21 -1.11 -8.41
C LEU A 128 -19.41 -1.33 -9.34
N THR A 129 -19.13 -1.43 -10.63
CA THR A 129 -20.06 -2.03 -11.60
C THR A 129 -19.96 -3.56 -11.52
N GLN A 130 -20.81 -4.28 -12.27
CA GLN A 130 -20.65 -5.72 -12.44
C GLN A 130 -19.25 -6.08 -12.95
N LYS A 131 -18.74 -5.34 -13.92
CA LYS A 131 -17.39 -5.49 -14.47
C LYS A 131 -16.30 -5.25 -13.43
N GLY A 132 -16.46 -4.23 -12.58
CA GLY A 132 -15.56 -3.97 -11.45
C GLY A 132 -15.59 -5.07 -10.39
N SER A 133 -16.77 -5.62 -10.10
CA SER A 133 -16.93 -6.74 -9.16
C SER A 133 -16.27 -8.03 -9.66
N GLU A 134 -16.27 -8.27 -10.97
CA GLU A 134 -15.55 -9.39 -11.58
C GLU A 134 -14.04 -9.27 -11.38
N VAL A 135 -13.47 -8.08 -11.60
CA VAL A 135 -12.05 -7.79 -11.31
C VAL A 135 -11.73 -8.04 -9.84
N ARG A 136 -12.55 -7.51 -8.93
CA ARG A 136 -12.38 -7.72 -7.49
C ARG A 136 -12.39 -9.20 -7.12
N LYS A 137 -13.28 -9.99 -7.72
CA LYS A 137 -13.37 -11.43 -7.51
C LYS A 137 -12.08 -12.14 -7.95
N ILE A 138 -11.55 -11.82 -9.14
CA ILE A 138 -10.28 -12.38 -9.64
C ILE A 138 -9.13 -12.12 -8.67
N VAL A 139 -8.97 -10.87 -8.21
CA VAL A 139 -7.92 -10.52 -7.23
C VAL A 139 -8.13 -11.26 -5.91
N GLY A 140 -9.37 -11.38 -5.43
CA GLY A 140 -9.70 -12.12 -4.21
C GLY A 140 -9.34 -13.60 -4.29
N GLU A 141 -9.65 -14.26 -5.41
CA GLU A 141 -9.31 -15.67 -5.67
C GLU A 141 -7.79 -15.89 -5.78
N LEU A 142 -7.09 -14.96 -6.42
CA LEU A 142 -5.62 -14.94 -6.48
C LEU A 142 -5.01 -14.88 -5.06
N PHE A 143 -5.47 -13.95 -4.24
CA PHE A 143 -4.97 -13.81 -2.87
C PHE A 143 -5.30 -15.00 -1.98
N ALA A 144 -6.50 -15.58 -2.12
CA ALA A 144 -6.88 -16.80 -1.40
C ALA A 144 -5.96 -17.98 -1.78
N THR A 145 -5.64 -18.13 -3.06
CA THR A 145 -4.72 -19.15 -3.56
C THR A 145 -3.31 -18.96 -3.01
N HIS A 146 -2.81 -17.72 -2.98
CA HIS A 146 -1.49 -17.42 -2.41
C HIS A 146 -1.45 -17.68 -0.90
N ALA A 147 -2.46 -17.26 -0.15
CA ALA A 147 -2.53 -17.49 1.29
C ALA A 147 -2.53 -19.01 1.61
N ALA A 148 -3.31 -19.79 0.88
CA ALA A 148 -3.32 -21.26 1.01
C ALA A 148 -1.95 -21.85 0.67
N GLY A 149 -1.27 -21.35 -0.36
CA GLY A 149 0.07 -21.77 -0.76
C GLY A 149 1.14 -21.46 0.29
N LEU A 150 1.12 -20.28 0.89
CA LEU A 150 2.05 -19.91 1.97
C LEU A 150 1.89 -20.83 3.19
N MET A 151 0.65 -21.09 3.58
CA MET A 151 0.34 -21.95 4.72
C MET A 151 0.73 -23.41 4.45
N SER A 152 0.33 -23.98 3.31
CA SER A 152 0.57 -25.39 2.99
C SER A 152 2.05 -25.75 2.81
N ARG A 153 2.87 -24.78 2.39
CA ARG A 153 4.32 -24.95 2.22
C ARG A 153 5.11 -24.62 3.48
N GLY A 154 4.45 -24.22 4.58
CA GLY A 154 5.09 -23.84 5.82
C GLY A 154 5.97 -22.58 5.73
N VAL A 155 5.68 -21.69 4.75
CA VAL A 155 6.43 -20.42 4.59
C VAL A 155 6.07 -19.46 5.72
N LEU A 156 4.79 -19.37 6.06
CA LEU A 156 4.25 -18.59 7.18
C LEU A 156 3.05 -19.32 7.76
N ASP A 157 2.98 -19.34 9.08
CA ASP A 157 1.77 -19.74 9.81
C ASP A 157 0.95 -18.50 10.23
N HIS A 158 -0.17 -18.74 10.89
CA HIS A 158 -1.07 -17.67 11.33
C HIS A 158 -0.37 -16.68 12.28
N GLN A 159 0.42 -17.18 13.24
CA GLN A 159 1.13 -16.34 14.20
C GLN A 159 2.19 -15.49 13.51
N GLY A 160 2.96 -16.05 12.59
CA GLY A 160 3.98 -15.30 11.83
C GLY A 160 3.39 -14.15 11.02
N ILE A 161 2.21 -14.35 10.39
CA ILE A 161 1.50 -13.25 9.68
C ILE A 161 1.03 -12.18 10.66
N GLU A 162 0.47 -12.55 11.82
CA GLU A 162 0.02 -11.58 12.83
C GLU A 162 1.18 -10.76 13.39
N ASP A 163 2.32 -11.38 13.67
CA ASP A 163 3.52 -10.71 14.19
C ASP A 163 4.08 -9.70 13.20
N ILE A 164 4.21 -10.07 11.92
CA ILE A 164 4.65 -9.18 10.83
C ILE A 164 3.67 -8.01 10.68
N THR A 165 2.37 -8.30 10.61
CA THR A 165 1.33 -7.28 10.45
C THR A 165 1.33 -6.30 11.61
N THR A 166 1.49 -6.78 12.84
CA THR A 166 1.56 -5.97 14.05
C THR A 166 2.79 -5.07 14.04
N ALA A 167 3.95 -5.60 13.64
CA ALA A 167 5.19 -4.82 13.54
C ALA A 167 5.07 -3.72 12.48
N LEU A 168 4.56 -4.04 11.29
CA LEU A 168 4.37 -3.08 10.20
C LEU A 168 3.37 -1.98 10.57
N ARG A 169 2.26 -2.30 11.27
CA ARG A 169 1.31 -1.30 11.77
C ARG A 169 1.92 -0.33 12.78
N ARG A 170 2.92 -0.77 13.57
CA ARG A 170 3.65 0.14 14.47
C ARG A 170 4.51 1.12 13.68
N VAL A 171 5.19 0.67 12.63
CA VAL A 171 5.97 1.54 11.73
C VAL A 171 5.06 2.53 11.00
N GLU A 172 3.93 2.05 10.44
CA GLU A 172 2.92 2.89 9.79
C GLU A 172 2.43 4.01 10.72
N ARG A 173 2.08 3.67 11.96
CA ARG A 173 1.62 4.65 12.95
C ARG A 173 2.68 5.71 13.23
N TYR A 174 3.94 5.30 13.43
CA TYR A 174 5.05 6.22 13.66
C TYR A 174 5.24 7.23 12.52
N TRP A 175 4.91 6.86 11.29
CA TRP A 175 5.01 7.76 10.14
C TRP A 175 3.79 8.68 9.94
N THR A 176 2.67 8.38 10.59
CA THR A 176 1.40 9.11 10.44
C THR A 176 1.05 10.01 11.64
N GLU A 177 1.77 9.90 12.75
CA GLU A 177 1.72 10.79 13.93
C GLU A 177 2.58 12.04 13.74
#